data_78bc10a5363289b7f8f955734c330d86
#
_entry.id   78bc10a5363289b7f8f955734c330d86
#
_cell.length_a   1.000
_cell.length_b   1.000
_cell.length_c   1.000
_cell.angle_alpha   90.00
_cell.angle_beta   90.00
_cell.angle_gamma   90.00
#
_symmetry.space_group_name_H-M   'P 1'
#
loop_
_entity.id
_entity.type
_entity.pdbx_description
1 polymer ?
#
loop_
_entity_poly.entity_id
_entity_poly.type
_entity_poly.pdbx_seq_one_letter_code
_entity_poly.pdbx_strand_id
1 'polypeptide(L)'
;MPKPRLLLDHNAGAPVRPDALAAAVEAASRPGNPSSVHTEGRAARARIEAARREVALLAGAAPDRVIFTSGATEANHWALSPVWRRGAEEIRLARLLVSATEHPSVLAGGRFPPEAIEILSVGRDGRLDLAALGTRLAAATAAGERVLVAVQLANSETGVIQPIAEIGRLVRSAGGILHCDAVQAAGRLPLDRPEIDVDTLALSAHKLGGLPGTGALVMRGPELEPLPLVTGGGQEANRRAGTQNTPGIVAFGVAAAAARREMRDIAQVSAARDWLEARLGTICDGIVVLGGDAPRIANTSMVALPGVAAETAVIAFDLEGVAISAGSACSSGKVGPNRVIEAMGFGADLVRSGIRISLGRATTPEELERFVEVFEKVARRLAPASVKRPSTTAPSSDKKNSEYAYSTASRTRGP
;
A
#
# COMPACT_ATOMS: atom_id res chain seq x y z
N MET A 1 -11.16 -4.81 33.66
CA MET A 1 -9.96 -4.39 32.90
C MET A 1 -10.43 -3.64 31.67
N PRO A 2 -9.77 -2.56 31.22
CA PRO A 2 -10.11 -1.94 29.97
C PRO A 2 -9.98 -2.97 28.85
N LYS A 3 -10.94 -2.99 27.91
CA LYS A 3 -10.86 -3.88 26.73
C LYS A 3 -9.59 -3.54 25.93
N PRO A 4 -8.84 -4.52 25.39
CA PRO A 4 -7.67 -4.25 24.57
C PRO A 4 -8.05 -3.38 23.37
N ARG A 5 -7.16 -2.49 22.94
CA ARG A 5 -7.41 -1.65 21.76
C ARG A 5 -7.50 -2.50 20.51
N LEU A 6 -8.44 -2.16 19.64
CA LEU A 6 -8.63 -2.80 18.35
C LEU A 6 -7.93 -1.97 17.26
N LEU A 7 -6.98 -2.56 16.53
CA LEU A 7 -6.25 -1.90 15.46
C LEU A 7 -6.83 -2.33 14.10
N LEU A 8 -7.50 -1.42 13.42
CA LEU A 8 -8.02 -1.58 12.06
C LEU A 8 -7.44 -0.51 11.11
N ASP A 9 -6.17 -0.17 11.30
CA ASP A 9 -5.42 0.79 10.50
C ASP A 9 -4.10 0.21 9.96
N HIS A 10 -4.14 -1.03 9.49
CA HIS A 10 -2.97 -1.76 8.98
C HIS A 10 -2.36 -1.15 7.71
N ASN A 11 -3.11 -0.34 6.96
CA ASN A 11 -2.57 0.37 5.80
C ASN A 11 -1.69 1.57 6.19
N ALA A 12 -1.85 2.14 7.38
CA ALA A 12 -0.92 3.16 7.89
C ALA A 12 0.40 2.53 8.34
N GLY A 13 0.33 1.33 8.94
CA GLY A 13 1.49 0.55 9.34
C GLY A 13 1.06 -0.78 9.94
N ALA A 14 1.59 -1.88 9.45
CA ALA A 14 1.37 -3.19 10.06
C ALA A 14 2.18 -3.31 11.35
N PRO A 15 1.64 -3.92 12.42
CA PRO A 15 2.43 -4.24 13.60
C PRO A 15 3.69 -5.02 13.24
N VAL A 16 4.81 -4.66 13.87
CA VAL A 16 6.07 -5.34 13.62
C VAL A 16 5.94 -6.81 14.00
N ARG A 17 6.34 -7.70 13.11
CA ARG A 17 6.31 -9.15 13.35
C ARG A 17 7.32 -9.52 14.41
N PRO A 18 6.97 -10.38 15.38
CA PRO A 18 7.92 -10.79 16.45
C PRO A 18 9.20 -11.40 15.91
N ASP A 19 9.11 -12.24 14.86
CA ASP A 19 10.26 -12.85 14.20
C ASP A 19 11.14 -11.85 13.45
N ALA A 20 10.53 -10.85 12.81
CA ALA A 20 11.25 -9.75 12.16
C ALA A 20 11.97 -8.87 13.19
N LEU A 21 11.33 -8.58 14.31
CA LEU A 21 11.95 -7.82 15.41
C LEU A 21 13.13 -8.60 16.01
N ALA A 22 12.95 -9.88 16.31
CA ALA A 22 14.02 -10.73 16.85
C ALA A 22 15.22 -10.79 15.91
N ALA A 23 14.99 -10.96 14.61
CA ALA A 23 16.05 -10.96 13.60
C ALA A 23 16.78 -9.62 13.49
N ALA A 24 16.05 -8.50 13.62
CA ALA A 24 16.66 -7.16 13.64
C ALA A 24 17.55 -6.97 14.88
N VAL A 25 17.09 -7.37 16.07
CA VAL A 25 17.85 -7.27 17.31
C VAL A 25 19.11 -8.13 17.23
N GLU A 26 19.01 -9.36 16.73
CA GLU A 26 20.17 -10.22 16.50
C GLU A 26 21.17 -9.56 15.53
N ALA A 27 20.70 -9.01 14.42
CA ALA A 27 21.56 -8.34 13.45
C ALA A 27 22.26 -7.10 14.05
N ALA A 28 21.53 -6.32 14.87
CA ALA A 28 22.06 -5.12 15.54
C ALA A 28 23.11 -5.46 16.62
N SER A 29 22.99 -6.60 17.30
CA SER A 29 23.91 -7.02 18.36
C SER A 29 25.26 -7.53 17.81
N ARG A 30 25.37 -7.76 16.49
CA ARG A 30 26.59 -8.28 15.87
C ARG A 30 27.35 -7.17 15.16
N PRO A 31 28.64 -6.96 15.46
CA PRO A 31 29.46 -5.97 14.77
C PRO A 31 29.67 -6.35 13.30
N GLY A 32 29.91 -5.37 12.45
CA GLY A 32 30.33 -5.60 11.07
C GLY A 32 29.76 -4.58 10.10
N ASN A 33 30.66 -3.91 9.37
CA ASN A 33 30.28 -3.11 8.22
C ASN A 33 30.19 -4.02 6.99
N PRO A 34 29.05 -4.08 6.26
CA PRO A 34 28.91 -4.95 5.08
C PRO A 34 29.92 -4.68 3.95
N SER A 35 30.57 -3.50 3.96
CA SER A 35 31.61 -3.15 3.00
C SER A 35 33.00 -3.69 3.39
N SER A 36 33.18 -4.17 4.62
CA SER A 36 34.46 -4.70 5.10
C SER A 36 34.72 -6.13 4.60
N VAL A 37 35.99 -6.44 4.34
CA VAL A 37 36.41 -7.75 3.81
C VAL A 37 36.71 -8.81 4.89
N HIS A 38 36.76 -8.41 6.17
CA HIS A 38 36.95 -9.32 7.30
C HIS A 38 35.68 -10.15 7.60
N THR A 39 35.79 -11.11 8.49
CA THR A 39 34.73 -12.09 8.79
C THR A 39 33.41 -11.46 9.19
N GLU A 40 33.43 -10.47 10.08
CA GLU A 40 32.23 -9.77 10.55
C GLU A 40 31.55 -8.98 9.43
N GLY A 41 32.33 -8.33 8.55
CA GLY A 41 31.81 -7.61 7.38
C GLY A 41 31.15 -8.56 6.37
N ARG A 42 31.83 -9.68 6.06
CA ARG A 42 31.24 -10.73 5.19
C ARG A 42 29.97 -11.32 5.77
N ALA A 43 29.91 -11.53 7.10
CA ALA A 43 28.71 -12.01 7.78
C ALA A 43 27.56 -11.00 7.71
N ALA A 44 27.84 -9.71 7.91
CA ALA A 44 26.83 -8.64 7.74
C ALA A 44 26.31 -8.60 6.30
N ARG A 45 27.21 -8.63 5.30
CA ARG A 45 26.82 -8.71 3.87
C ARG A 45 25.97 -9.94 3.58
N ALA A 46 26.33 -11.11 4.09
CA ALA A 46 25.57 -12.34 3.85
C ALA A 46 24.11 -12.25 4.36
N ARG A 47 23.87 -11.54 5.49
CA ARG A 47 22.52 -11.28 6.01
C ARG A 47 21.73 -10.36 5.09
N ILE A 48 22.36 -9.28 4.60
CA ILE A 48 21.72 -8.37 3.63
C ILE A 48 21.33 -9.12 2.36
N GLU A 49 22.23 -9.95 1.82
CA GLU A 49 21.95 -10.72 0.61
C GLU A 49 20.89 -11.81 0.83
N ALA A 50 20.79 -12.39 2.02
CA ALA A 50 19.68 -13.28 2.37
C ALA A 50 18.34 -12.55 2.38
N ALA A 51 18.28 -11.37 3.00
CA ALA A 51 17.08 -10.52 3.00
C ALA A 51 16.71 -10.05 1.58
N ARG A 52 17.73 -9.71 0.76
CA ARG A 52 17.54 -9.30 -0.63
C ARG A 52 16.86 -10.39 -1.46
N ARG A 53 17.25 -11.66 -1.29
CA ARG A 53 16.60 -12.80 -1.94
C ARG A 53 15.11 -12.91 -1.58
N GLU A 54 14.75 -12.73 -0.31
CA GLU A 54 13.35 -12.82 0.11
C GLU A 54 12.50 -11.66 -0.44
N VAL A 55 13.04 -10.44 -0.47
CA VAL A 55 12.35 -9.30 -1.09
C VAL A 55 12.23 -9.48 -2.61
N ALA A 56 13.26 -10.02 -3.25
CA ALA A 56 13.23 -10.34 -4.67
C ALA A 56 12.16 -11.39 -5.00
N LEU A 57 12.06 -12.45 -4.21
CA LEU A 57 11.01 -13.47 -4.35
C LEU A 57 9.60 -12.90 -4.16
N LEU A 58 9.42 -11.97 -3.21
CA LEU A 58 8.13 -11.28 -3.02
C LEU A 58 7.78 -10.43 -4.23
N ALA A 59 8.76 -9.76 -4.82
CA ALA A 59 8.57 -8.84 -5.95
C ALA A 59 8.58 -9.53 -7.32
N GLY A 60 8.88 -10.83 -7.40
CA GLY A 60 9.05 -11.54 -8.67
C GLY A 60 10.23 -11.01 -9.50
N ALA A 61 11.36 -10.70 -8.85
CA ALA A 61 12.53 -10.12 -9.49
C ALA A 61 13.80 -10.92 -9.15
N ALA A 62 14.88 -10.68 -9.89
CA ALA A 62 16.20 -11.22 -9.51
C ALA A 62 16.78 -10.42 -8.32
N PRO A 63 17.56 -11.03 -7.44
CA PRO A 63 18.10 -10.36 -6.25
C PRO A 63 18.94 -9.11 -6.55
N ASP A 64 19.72 -9.11 -7.62
CA ASP A 64 20.54 -7.97 -8.07
C ASP A 64 19.71 -6.78 -8.56
N ARG A 65 18.39 -6.94 -8.71
CA ARG A 65 17.42 -5.91 -9.10
C ARG A 65 16.76 -5.22 -7.90
N VAL A 66 16.94 -5.72 -6.69
CA VAL A 66 16.42 -5.11 -5.47
C VAL A 66 17.47 -4.16 -4.90
N ILE A 67 17.14 -2.90 -4.75
CA ILE A 67 18.00 -1.88 -4.14
C ILE A 67 17.32 -1.38 -2.87
N PHE A 68 17.99 -1.53 -1.73
CA PHE A 68 17.44 -1.06 -0.46
C PHE A 68 17.50 0.45 -0.32
N THR A 69 16.43 1.00 0.22
CA THR A 69 16.22 2.43 0.49
C THR A 69 15.77 2.64 1.93
N SER A 70 15.64 3.89 2.39
CA SER A 70 15.09 4.22 3.71
C SER A 70 13.56 4.06 3.80
N GLY A 71 12.88 3.80 2.69
CA GLY A 71 11.44 3.63 2.60
C GLY A 71 10.94 3.79 1.17
N ALA A 72 9.66 3.54 0.95
CA ALA A 72 9.07 3.71 -0.37
C ALA A 72 9.07 5.16 -0.85
N THR A 73 9.03 6.13 0.06
CA THR A 73 9.15 7.56 -0.32
C THR A 73 10.46 7.85 -1.02
N GLU A 74 11.59 7.31 -0.52
CA GLU A 74 12.89 7.41 -1.19
C GLU A 74 12.88 6.65 -2.53
N ALA A 75 12.30 5.44 -2.55
CA ALA A 75 12.20 4.63 -3.76
C ALA A 75 11.38 5.33 -4.86
N ASN A 76 10.21 5.88 -4.51
CA ASN A 76 9.38 6.66 -5.42
C ASN A 76 10.13 7.90 -5.94
N HIS A 77 10.70 8.70 -5.03
CA HIS A 77 11.45 9.91 -5.42
C HIS A 77 12.63 9.60 -6.34
N TRP A 78 13.30 8.48 -6.12
CA TRP A 78 14.39 8.04 -6.98
C TRP A 78 13.91 7.58 -8.35
N ALA A 79 12.87 6.75 -8.43
CA ALA A 79 12.29 6.28 -9.68
C ALA A 79 11.74 7.44 -10.53
N LEU A 80 11.16 8.48 -9.88
CA LEU A 80 10.64 9.67 -10.56
C LEU A 80 11.79 10.63 -10.95
N SER A 81 12.69 10.13 -11.80
CA SER A 81 13.85 10.84 -12.35
C SER A 81 13.61 11.21 -13.81
N PRO A 82 13.89 12.45 -14.23
CA PRO A 82 13.84 12.84 -15.65
C PRO A 82 14.97 12.23 -16.48
N VAL A 83 15.96 11.61 -15.84
CA VAL A 83 17.08 10.98 -16.52
C VAL A 83 17.25 9.54 -16.03
N TRP A 84 17.25 8.62 -16.97
CA TRP A 84 17.50 7.20 -16.78
C TRP A 84 18.69 6.76 -17.61
N ARG A 85 19.21 5.56 -17.37
CA ARG A 85 20.26 4.94 -18.18
C ARG A 85 19.82 3.58 -18.68
N ARG A 86 20.26 3.26 -19.91
CA ARG A 86 20.26 1.91 -20.47
C ARG A 86 21.70 1.56 -20.81
N GLY A 87 22.38 0.84 -19.90
CA GLY A 87 23.82 0.66 -20.01
C GLY A 87 24.56 2.01 -19.95
N ALA A 88 25.29 2.38 -21.02
CA ALA A 88 25.98 3.66 -21.12
C ALA A 88 25.12 4.81 -21.70
N GLU A 89 23.95 4.50 -22.28
CA GLU A 89 23.05 5.48 -22.91
C GLU A 89 22.19 6.19 -21.85
N GLU A 90 22.19 7.53 -21.87
CA GLU A 90 21.23 8.34 -21.12
C GLU A 90 19.91 8.46 -21.85
N ILE A 91 18.81 8.19 -21.14
CA ILE A 91 17.44 8.36 -21.59
C ILE A 91 16.83 9.54 -20.85
N ARG A 92 16.47 10.58 -21.60
CA ARG A 92 15.80 11.76 -21.04
C ARG A 92 14.30 11.64 -21.21
N LEU A 93 13.58 11.91 -20.13
CA LEU A 93 12.12 11.86 -20.05
C LEU A 93 11.60 13.29 -19.95
N ALA A 94 10.79 13.70 -20.90
CA ALA A 94 10.30 15.07 -21.01
C ALA A 94 9.19 15.36 -20.00
N ARG A 95 8.37 14.36 -19.66
CA ARG A 95 7.20 14.51 -18.83
C ARG A 95 7.04 13.34 -17.85
N LEU A 96 6.37 13.67 -16.73
CA LEU A 96 5.88 12.70 -15.76
C LEU A 96 4.34 12.74 -15.75
N LEU A 97 3.72 11.62 -16.08
CA LEU A 97 2.26 11.44 -16.01
C LEU A 97 1.93 10.66 -14.74
N VAL A 98 1.10 11.23 -13.86
CA VAL A 98 0.83 10.70 -12.51
C VAL A 98 -0.68 10.51 -12.32
N SER A 99 -1.12 9.36 -11.81
CA SER A 99 -2.52 9.17 -11.44
C SER A 99 -2.94 10.11 -10.29
N ALA A 100 -4.14 10.70 -10.38
CA ALA A 100 -4.65 11.65 -9.38
C ALA A 100 -4.79 11.05 -7.97
N THR A 101 -4.86 9.73 -7.85
CA THR A 101 -5.04 9.02 -6.57
C THR A 101 -3.73 8.49 -5.96
N GLU A 102 -2.59 8.93 -6.48
CA GLU A 102 -1.28 8.50 -5.98
C GLU A 102 -1.00 8.97 -4.54
N HIS A 103 -0.06 8.26 -3.91
CA HIS A 103 0.51 8.70 -2.62
C HIS A 103 1.22 10.06 -2.78
N PRO A 104 1.23 10.94 -1.74
CA PRO A 104 1.94 12.23 -1.80
C PRO A 104 3.39 12.15 -2.26
N SER A 105 4.12 11.07 -1.95
CA SER A 105 5.51 10.89 -2.41
C SER A 105 5.65 10.73 -3.92
N VAL A 106 4.59 10.33 -4.62
CA VAL A 106 4.54 10.22 -6.09
C VAL A 106 4.02 11.52 -6.69
N LEU A 107 2.96 12.10 -6.12
CA LEU A 107 2.38 13.36 -6.57
C LEU A 107 3.35 14.56 -6.44
N ALA A 108 4.33 14.46 -5.52
CA ALA A 108 5.41 15.44 -5.43
C ALA A 108 6.32 15.46 -6.66
N GLY A 109 6.21 14.47 -7.57
CA GLY A 109 6.87 14.46 -8.86
C GLY A 109 8.35 14.12 -8.85
N GLY A 110 8.91 13.72 -7.70
CA GLY A 110 10.32 13.33 -7.58
C GLY A 110 11.28 14.45 -7.98
N ARG A 111 12.07 14.21 -9.03
CA ARG A 111 13.06 15.16 -9.57
C ARG A 111 12.59 15.87 -10.87
N PHE A 112 11.34 15.66 -11.29
CA PHE A 112 10.78 16.41 -12.41
C PHE A 112 10.45 17.85 -11.97
N PRO A 113 10.68 18.85 -12.84
CA PRO A 113 10.22 20.20 -12.58
C PRO A 113 8.68 20.26 -12.65
N PRO A 114 8.02 21.13 -11.86
CA PRO A 114 6.55 21.15 -11.75
C PRO A 114 5.81 21.24 -13.08
N GLU A 115 6.35 21.99 -14.05
CA GLU A 115 5.77 22.16 -15.39
C GLU A 115 5.82 20.90 -16.26
N ALA A 116 6.65 19.93 -15.90
CA ALA A 116 6.73 18.64 -16.58
C ALA A 116 5.84 17.57 -15.95
N ILE A 117 5.12 17.88 -14.87
CA ILE A 117 4.25 16.94 -14.15
C ILE A 117 2.81 17.15 -14.61
N GLU A 118 2.17 16.08 -15.03
CA GLU A 118 0.77 16.08 -15.44
C GLU A 118 -0.01 15.04 -14.64
N ILE A 119 -1.12 15.49 -14.04
CA ILE A 119 -2.01 14.63 -13.26
C ILE A 119 -3.09 14.06 -14.19
N LEU A 120 -3.18 12.74 -14.23
CA LEU A 120 -4.19 12.00 -14.99
C LEU A 120 -5.43 11.74 -14.15
N SER A 121 -6.61 11.93 -14.74
CA SER A 121 -7.89 11.64 -14.11
C SER A 121 -8.09 10.16 -13.79
N VAL A 122 -8.97 9.90 -12.83
CA VAL A 122 -9.48 8.58 -12.50
C VAL A 122 -10.99 8.54 -12.67
N GLY A 123 -11.53 7.36 -12.93
CA GLY A 123 -12.97 7.14 -12.92
C GLY A 123 -13.56 7.19 -11.51
N ARG A 124 -14.90 7.16 -11.43
CA ARG A 124 -15.63 7.10 -10.16
C ARG A 124 -15.35 5.80 -9.39
N ASP A 125 -14.92 4.77 -10.07
CA ASP A 125 -14.43 3.50 -9.51
C ASP A 125 -13.01 3.58 -8.93
N GLY A 126 -12.32 4.71 -9.08
CA GLY A 126 -10.94 4.94 -8.61
C GLY A 126 -9.85 4.40 -9.53
N ARG A 127 -10.20 3.89 -10.71
CA ARG A 127 -9.25 3.38 -11.70
C ARG A 127 -8.80 4.49 -12.63
N LEU A 128 -7.55 4.42 -13.07
CA LEU A 128 -6.98 5.38 -14.02
C LEU A 128 -7.79 5.41 -15.32
N ASP A 129 -8.06 6.60 -15.83
CA ASP A 129 -8.68 6.80 -17.13
C ASP A 129 -7.69 6.43 -18.26
N LEU A 130 -7.88 5.23 -18.82
CA LEU A 130 -7.01 4.70 -19.87
C LEU A 130 -7.13 5.48 -21.19
N ALA A 131 -8.27 6.12 -21.45
CA ALA A 131 -8.45 6.94 -22.64
C ALA A 131 -7.66 8.25 -22.51
N ALA A 132 -7.71 8.88 -21.34
CA ALA A 132 -6.89 10.05 -21.03
C ALA A 132 -5.39 9.70 -21.12
N LEU A 133 -4.95 8.59 -20.52
CA LEU A 133 -3.57 8.11 -20.64
C LEU A 133 -3.18 7.91 -22.11
N GLY A 134 -3.98 7.20 -22.90
CA GLY A 134 -3.72 6.94 -24.31
C GLY A 134 -3.56 8.23 -25.14
N THR A 135 -4.42 9.21 -24.88
CA THR A 135 -4.35 10.53 -25.55
C THR A 135 -3.03 11.25 -25.24
N ARG A 136 -2.59 11.24 -23.96
CA ARG A 136 -1.34 11.88 -23.55
C ARG A 136 -0.11 11.18 -24.10
N LEU A 137 -0.11 9.84 -24.11
CA LEU A 137 0.96 9.05 -24.70
C LEU A 137 1.08 9.29 -26.22
N ALA A 138 -0.05 9.35 -26.93
CA ALA A 138 -0.06 9.65 -28.36
C ALA A 138 0.49 11.06 -28.65
N ALA A 139 0.09 12.07 -27.88
CA ALA A 139 0.60 13.43 -28.00
C ALA A 139 2.11 13.51 -27.75
N ALA A 140 2.63 12.85 -26.71
CA ALA A 140 4.05 12.78 -26.41
C ALA A 140 4.84 12.08 -27.55
N THR A 141 4.32 10.97 -28.05
CA THR A 141 4.93 10.25 -29.19
C THR A 141 5.01 11.12 -30.44
N ALA A 142 3.92 11.85 -30.75
CA ALA A 142 3.89 12.77 -31.90
C ALA A 142 4.89 13.93 -31.75
N ALA A 143 5.17 14.36 -30.52
CA ALA A 143 6.19 15.37 -30.21
C ALA A 143 7.63 14.80 -30.15
N GLY A 144 7.83 13.50 -30.31
CA GLY A 144 9.13 12.84 -30.13
C GLY A 144 9.59 12.81 -28.66
N GLU A 145 8.69 12.99 -27.71
CA GLU A 145 8.95 13.00 -26.27
C GLU A 145 8.81 11.60 -25.67
N ARG A 146 9.75 11.23 -24.79
CA ARG A 146 9.59 10.06 -23.92
C ARG A 146 9.03 10.50 -22.58
N VAL A 147 8.14 9.67 -22.01
CA VAL A 147 7.46 9.96 -20.74
C VAL A 147 7.71 8.89 -19.69
N LEU A 148 7.67 9.31 -18.43
CA LEU A 148 7.52 8.42 -17.28
C LEU A 148 6.04 8.44 -16.87
N VAL A 149 5.46 7.27 -16.67
CA VAL A 149 4.13 7.12 -16.09
C VAL A 149 4.28 6.53 -14.69
N ALA A 150 3.62 7.13 -13.70
CA ALA A 150 3.65 6.65 -12.33
C ALA A 150 2.23 6.31 -11.87
N VAL A 151 2.02 5.01 -11.54
CA VAL A 151 0.72 4.50 -11.10
C VAL A 151 0.91 3.49 -9.97
N GLN A 152 0.21 3.68 -8.85
CA GLN A 152 0.18 2.69 -7.77
C GLN A 152 -0.52 1.41 -8.22
N LEU A 153 -0.09 0.26 -7.72
CA LEU A 153 -0.79 -1.00 -8.02
C LEU A 153 -2.11 -1.12 -7.25
N ALA A 154 -2.14 -0.62 -6.00
CA ALA A 154 -3.34 -0.60 -5.18
C ALA A 154 -3.39 0.67 -4.33
N ASN A 155 -4.56 1.31 -4.29
CA ASN A 155 -4.76 2.53 -3.54
C ASN A 155 -4.75 2.27 -2.02
N SER A 156 -4.07 3.13 -1.27
CA SER A 156 -3.92 2.97 0.19
C SER A 156 -5.19 3.26 0.99
N GLU A 157 -6.17 3.94 0.38
CA GLU A 157 -7.39 4.39 1.04
C GLU A 157 -8.59 3.53 0.65
N THR A 158 -8.86 3.39 -0.65
CA THR A 158 -9.99 2.61 -1.18
C THR A 158 -9.67 1.12 -1.36
N GLY A 159 -8.39 0.78 -1.47
CA GLY A 159 -7.95 -0.57 -1.84
C GLY A 159 -8.06 -0.89 -3.33
N VAL A 160 -8.54 0.03 -4.15
CA VAL A 160 -8.75 -0.19 -5.59
C VAL A 160 -7.46 -0.60 -6.30
N ILE A 161 -7.54 -1.67 -7.06
CA ILE A 161 -6.43 -2.23 -7.85
C ILE A 161 -6.46 -1.59 -9.24
N GLN A 162 -5.32 -1.05 -9.66
CA GLN A 162 -5.20 -0.42 -10.98
C GLN A 162 -5.02 -1.46 -12.09
N PRO A 163 -5.49 -1.19 -13.32
CA PRO A 163 -5.37 -2.08 -14.47
C PRO A 163 -3.94 -2.05 -15.05
N ILE A 164 -2.95 -2.47 -14.25
CA ILE A 164 -1.53 -2.27 -14.53
C ILE A 164 -1.06 -2.95 -15.83
N ALA A 165 -1.67 -4.08 -16.20
CA ALA A 165 -1.37 -4.77 -17.45
C ALA A 165 -1.73 -3.93 -18.68
N GLU A 166 -2.89 -3.27 -18.66
CA GLU A 166 -3.33 -2.41 -19.77
C GLU A 166 -2.52 -1.12 -19.80
N ILE A 167 -2.23 -0.54 -18.64
CA ILE A 167 -1.36 0.63 -18.50
C ILE A 167 0.03 0.32 -19.06
N GLY A 168 0.61 -0.81 -18.66
CA GLY A 168 1.94 -1.24 -19.12
C GLY A 168 2.01 -1.41 -20.64
N ARG A 169 0.98 -2.03 -21.25
CA ARG A 169 0.89 -2.15 -22.72
C ARG A 169 0.86 -0.79 -23.43
N LEU A 170 0.05 0.15 -22.93
CA LEU A 170 -0.04 1.50 -23.51
C LEU A 170 1.29 2.25 -23.38
N VAL A 171 1.89 2.25 -22.20
CA VAL A 171 3.17 2.93 -21.94
C VAL A 171 4.28 2.36 -22.81
N ARG A 172 4.37 1.04 -22.90
CA ARG A 172 5.40 0.36 -23.71
C ARG A 172 5.23 0.64 -25.20
N SER A 173 4.00 0.62 -25.72
CA SER A 173 3.71 0.94 -27.11
C SER A 173 4.13 2.37 -27.48
N ALA A 174 4.14 3.28 -26.52
CA ALA A 174 4.59 4.67 -26.66
C ALA A 174 6.11 4.85 -26.38
N GLY A 175 6.85 3.78 -26.07
CA GLY A 175 8.27 3.86 -25.71
C GLY A 175 8.55 4.56 -24.38
N GLY A 176 7.54 4.65 -23.52
CA GLY A 176 7.61 5.23 -22.18
C GLY A 176 8.16 4.27 -21.13
N ILE A 177 8.30 4.77 -19.91
CA ILE A 177 8.73 4.03 -18.71
C ILE A 177 7.58 4.00 -17.72
N LEU A 178 7.34 2.86 -17.06
CA LEU A 178 6.29 2.70 -16.06
C LEU A 178 6.89 2.44 -14.67
N HIS A 179 6.69 3.38 -13.75
CA HIS A 179 6.94 3.20 -12.32
C HIS A 179 5.65 2.82 -11.60
N CYS A 180 5.74 1.83 -10.70
CA CYS A 180 4.59 1.38 -9.93
C CYS A 180 4.88 1.44 -8.41
N ASP A 181 4.08 2.22 -7.67
CA ASP A 181 4.05 2.13 -6.21
C ASP A 181 3.27 0.86 -5.82
N ALA A 182 4.00 -0.18 -5.37
CA ALA A 182 3.44 -1.46 -4.96
C ALA A 182 3.33 -1.61 -3.43
N VAL A 183 3.48 -0.54 -2.68
CA VAL A 183 3.52 -0.53 -1.21
C VAL A 183 2.31 -1.21 -0.58
N GLN A 184 1.11 -0.95 -1.10
CA GLN A 184 -0.12 -1.57 -0.58
C GLN A 184 -0.42 -2.92 -1.23
N ALA A 185 0.15 -3.20 -2.37
CA ALA A 185 -0.05 -4.47 -3.07
C ALA A 185 0.85 -5.59 -2.53
N ALA A 186 2.08 -5.25 -2.12
CA ALA A 186 3.03 -6.23 -1.61
C ALA A 186 2.44 -7.07 -0.47
N GLY A 187 2.54 -8.39 -0.61
CA GLY A 187 1.98 -9.36 0.32
C GLY A 187 0.45 -9.40 0.38
N ARG A 188 -0.26 -8.69 -0.49
CA ARG A 188 -1.73 -8.75 -0.66
C ARG A 188 -2.13 -9.17 -2.06
N LEU A 189 -1.26 -8.92 -3.03
CA LEU A 189 -1.36 -9.38 -4.40
C LEU A 189 -0.06 -10.08 -4.81
N PRO A 190 -0.13 -11.10 -5.68
CA PRO A 190 1.07 -11.71 -6.25
C PRO A 190 1.76 -10.70 -7.19
N LEU A 191 2.99 -10.32 -6.88
CA LEU A 191 3.78 -9.38 -7.68
C LEU A 191 4.66 -10.06 -8.73
N ASP A 192 4.75 -11.39 -8.70
CA ASP A 192 5.55 -12.23 -9.61
C ASP A 192 4.82 -12.60 -10.92
N ARG A 193 3.61 -12.08 -11.11
CA ARG A 193 2.81 -12.35 -12.31
C ARG A 193 3.33 -11.59 -13.53
N PRO A 194 3.31 -12.20 -14.72
CA PRO A 194 3.71 -11.56 -15.98
C PRO A 194 2.89 -10.31 -16.31
N GLU A 195 1.63 -10.24 -15.82
CA GLU A 195 0.74 -9.10 -16.05
C GLU A 195 1.21 -7.83 -15.33
N ILE A 196 2.05 -7.97 -14.28
CA ILE A 196 2.69 -6.84 -13.61
C ILE A 196 3.98 -6.49 -14.37
N ASP A 197 3.80 -6.01 -15.58
CA ASP A 197 4.86 -5.65 -16.48
C ASP A 197 5.17 -4.15 -16.37
N VAL A 198 6.02 -3.83 -15.40
CA VAL A 198 6.45 -2.47 -15.04
C VAL A 198 7.97 -2.39 -15.03
N ASP A 199 8.54 -1.21 -15.19
CA ASP A 199 10.00 -1.03 -15.17
C ASP A 199 10.56 -0.99 -13.76
N THR A 200 9.82 -0.40 -12.81
CA THR A 200 10.20 -0.37 -11.39
C THR A 200 9.01 -0.53 -10.45
N LEU A 201 9.29 -1.12 -9.26
CA LEU A 201 8.35 -1.22 -8.14
C LEU A 201 8.94 -0.56 -6.89
N ALA A 202 8.14 0.22 -6.17
CA ALA A 202 8.49 0.69 -4.82
C ALA A 202 7.84 -0.19 -3.75
N LEU A 203 8.62 -0.55 -2.71
CA LEU A 203 8.19 -1.39 -1.60
C LEU A 203 8.56 -0.74 -0.25
N SER A 204 7.80 -1.04 0.80
CA SER A 204 8.06 -0.55 2.16
C SER A 204 7.90 -1.65 3.20
N ALA A 205 8.93 -1.84 4.05
CA ALA A 205 8.97 -2.91 5.04
C ALA A 205 7.85 -2.83 6.07
N HIS A 206 7.53 -1.61 6.59
CA HIS A 206 6.55 -1.42 7.66
C HIS A 206 5.10 -1.76 7.24
N LYS A 207 4.81 -1.88 5.96
CA LYS A 207 3.49 -2.33 5.46
C LYS A 207 3.34 -3.86 5.49
N LEU A 208 4.45 -4.59 5.64
CA LEU A 208 4.54 -6.04 5.73
C LEU A 208 4.78 -6.54 7.17
N GLY A 209 4.96 -5.62 8.12
CA GLY A 209 5.36 -5.94 9.49
C GLY A 209 6.88 -6.04 9.68
N GLY A 210 7.66 -5.47 8.78
CA GLY A 210 9.07 -5.15 9.00
C GLY A 210 9.24 -3.82 9.75
N LEU A 211 10.46 -3.42 10.03
CA LEU A 211 10.76 -2.16 10.71
C LEU A 211 10.52 -0.96 9.79
N PRO A 212 10.04 0.18 10.32
CA PRO A 212 10.05 1.45 9.60
C PRO A 212 11.49 1.88 9.30
N GLY A 213 11.66 2.80 8.33
CA GLY A 213 12.97 3.26 7.91
C GLY A 213 13.71 2.29 6.98
N THR A 214 12.97 1.38 6.33
CA THR A 214 13.49 0.45 5.31
C THR A 214 12.46 0.25 4.20
N GLY A 215 12.93 0.31 2.96
CA GLY A 215 12.16 0.02 1.76
C GLY A 215 13.05 -0.51 0.66
N ALA A 216 12.51 -0.63 -0.53
CA ALA A 216 13.27 -1.03 -1.71
C ALA A 216 12.70 -0.41 -2.99
N LEU A 217 13.59 -0.07 -3.92
CA LEU A 217 13.28 0.08 -5.32
C LEU A 217 13.66 -1.23 -6.02
N VAL A 218 12.71 -1.83 -6.70
CA VAL A 218 12.92 -3.07 -7.48
C VAL A 218 12.88 -2.72 -8.96
N MET A 219 13.93 -3.01 -9.69
CA MET A 219 14.02 -2.84 -11.13
C MET A 219 13.61 -4.13 -11.83
N ARG A 220 12.67 -4.08 -12.74
CA ARG A 220 12.16 -5.27 -13.42
C ARG A 220 12.89 -5.58 -14.73
N GLY A 221 13.39 -4.55 -15.40
CA GLY A 221 14.16 -4.68 -16.63
C GLY A 221 15.68 -4.85 -16.39
N PRO A 222 16.40 -5.54 -17.29
CA PRO A 222 17.81 -5.89 -17.06
C PRO A 222 18.78 -4.70 -17.16
N GLU A 223 18.43 -3.63 -17.87
CA GLU A 223 19.38 -2.59 -18.24
C GLU A 223 18.89 -1.17 -17.96
N LEU A 224 17.61 -1.00 -17.60
CA LEU A 224 17.01 0.32 -17.44
C LEU A 224 16.96 0.72 -15.97
N GLU A 225 17.64 1.80 -15.60
CA GLU A 225 17.70 2.29 -14.22
C GLU A 225 17.72 3.83 -14.15
N PRO A 226 17.05 4.43 -13.15
CA PRO A 226 17.16 5.87 -12.90
C PRO A 226 18.57 6.23 -12.42
N LEU A 227 19.02 7.46 -12.71
CA LEU A 227 20.29 7.94 -12.16
C LEU A 227 20.28 7.88 -10.63
N PRO A 228 21.39 7.47 -9.98
CA PRO A 228 21.48 7.40 -8.52
C PRO A 228 21.01 8.70 -7.85
N LEU A 229 20.21 8.56 -6.79
CA LEU A 229 19.75 9.67 -5.97
C LEU A 229 20.79 10.04 -4.90
N VAL A 230 21.40 9.02 -4.28
CA VAL A 230 22.42 9.17 -3.24
C VAL A 230 23.72 8.58 -3.75
N THR A 231 24.74 9.43 -3.89
CA THR A 231 26.06 9.09 -4.44
C THR A 231 27.17 9.22 -3.37
N GLY A 232 28.40 8.81 -3.67
CA GLY A 232 29.55 8.94 -2.78
C GLY A 232 29.96 7.66 -2.07
N GLY A 233 29.51 6.49 -2.52
CA GLY A 233 29.92 5.18 -2.00
C GLY A 233 29.50 4.04 -2.90
N GLY A 234 30.16 2.87 -2.71
CA GLY A 234 29.94 1.69 -3.54
C GLY A 234 28.79 0.75 -3.10
N GLN A 235 28.01 1.15 -2.08
CA GLN A 235 26.91 0.34 -1.59
C GLN A 235 25.84 0.16 -2.67
N GLU A 236 25.05 -0.90 -2.55
CA GLU A 236 23.99 -1.26 -3.52
C GLU A 236 24.54 -1.25 -4.97
N ALA A 237 25.77 -1.72 -5.17
CA ALA A 237 26.47 -1.75 -6.47
C ALA A 237 26.55 -0.35 -7.13
N ASN A 238 26.93 0.67 -6.38
CA ASN A 238 27.03 2.09 -6.77
C ASN A 238 25.69 2.76 -7.13
N ARG A 239 24.56 2.10 -6.87
CA ARG A 239 23.22 2.65 -7.17
C ARG A 239 22.64 3.47 -6.04
N ARG A 240 22.99 3.16 -4.77
CA ARG A 240 22.56 3.92 -3.60
C ARG A 240 23.64 3.86 -2.52
N ALA A 241 24.35 4.97 -2.35
CA ALA A 241 25.45 5.09 -1.39
C ALA A 241 24.97 5.17 0.08
N GLY A 242 25.89 5.03 1.01
CA GLY A 242 25.66 5.05 2.45
C GLY A 242 25.60 3.66 3.07
N THR A 243 26.13 3.53 4.29
CA THR A 243 26.12 2.28 5.03
C THR A 243 24.68 1.75 5.16
N GLN A 244 24.49 0.48 4.80
CA GLN A 244 23.17 -0.13 4.80
C GLN A 244 22.64 -0.31 6.23
N ASN A 245 21.35 -0.11 6.42
CA ASN A 245 20.62 -0.42 7.66
C ASN A 245 20.44 -1.93 7.79
N THR A 246 21.51 -2.64 8.15
CA THR A 246 21.50 -4.10 8.23
C THR A 246 20.35 -4.66 9.08
N PRO A 247 20.05 -4.14 10.30
CA PRO A 247 18.92 -4.62 11.11
C PRO A 247 17.57 -4.45 10.41
N GLY A 248 17.32 -3.28 9.84
CA GLY A 248 16.08 -2.99 9.14
C GLY A 248 15.90 -3.83 7.88
N ILE A 249 16.99 -4.05 7.12
CA ILE A 249 16.99 -4.89 5.91
C ILE A 249 16.72 -6.35 6.25
N VAL A 250 17.33 -6.87 7.32
CA VAL A 250 17.09 -8.24 7.79
C VAL A 250 15.63 -8.42 8.21
N ALA A 251 15.09 -7.49 8.99
CA ALA A 251 13.65 -7.50 9.35
C ALA A 251 12.75 -7.45 8.13
N PHE A 252 13.12 -6.66 7.10
CA PHE A 252 12.36 -6.60 5.85
C PHE A 252 12.35 -7.94 5.12
N GLY A 253 13.50 -8.64 5.04
CA GLY A 253 13.57 -9.98 4.45
C GLY A 253 12.67 -10.99 5.16
N VAL A 254 12.68 -11.01 6.50
CA VAL A 254 11.80 -11.88 7.31
C VAL A 254 10.33 -11.54 7.06
N ALA A 255 9.97 -10.27 7.07
CA ALA A 255 8.59 -9.82 6.81
C ALA A 255 8.13 -10.15 5.38
N ALA A 256 9.01 -10.02 4.38
CA ALA A 256 8.73 -10.37 2.99
C ALA A 256 8.46 -11.88 2.82
N ALA A 257 9.30 -12.72 3.42
CA ALA A 257 9.13 -14.17 3.42
C ALA A 257 7.81 -14.58 4.09
N ALA A 258 7.49 -13.99 5.24
CA ALA A 258 6.23 -14.24 5.94
C ALA A 258 5.02 -13.81 5.11
N ALA A 259 5.05 -12.59 4.55
CA ALA A 259 3.96 -12.05 3.73
C ALA A 259 3.68 -12.92 2.51
N ARG A 260 4.73 -13.44 1.84
CA ARG A 260 4.61 -14.34 0.70
C ARG A 260 3.94 -15.67 1.08
N ARG A 261 4.31 -16.25 2.23
CA ARG A 261 3.67 -17.50 2.71
C ARG A 261 2.20 -17.31 3.06
N GLU A 262 1.85 -16.17 3.64
CA GLU A 262 0.49 -15.87 4.11
C GLU A 262 -0.47 -15.44 2.97
N MET A 263 0.03 -15.22 1.76
CA MET A 263 -0.84 -14.91 0.62
C MET A 263 -1.83 -16.04 0.29
N ARG A 264 -1.55 -17.28 0.69
CA ARG A 264 -2.48 -18.42 0.56
C ARG A 264 -3.79 -18.18 1.32
N ASP A 265 -3.76 -17.42 2.40
CA ASP A 265 -4.89 -17.17 3.29
C ASP A 265 -5.61 -15.85 2.97
N ILE A 266 -5.22 -15.15 1.90
CA ILE A 266 -5.71 -13.80 1.56
C ILE A 266 -7.22 -13.78 1.27
N ALA A 267 -7.79 -14.87 0.78
CA ALA A 267 -9.21 -15.00 0.52
C ALA A 267 -10.05 -14.91 1.81
N GLN A 268 -9.53 -15.35 2.96
CA GLN A 268 -10.19 -15.22 4.25
C GLN A 268 -10.29 -13.76 4.69
N VAL A 269 -9.22 -12.98 4.43
CA VAL A 269 -9.21 -11.54 4.71
C VAL A 269 -10.22 -10.81 3.82
N SER A 270 -10.36 -11.22 2.55
CA SER A 270 -11.38 -10.66 1.65
C SER A 270 -12.79 -10.96 2.14
N ALA A 271 -13.05 -12.20 2.53
CA ALA A 271 -14.35 -12.59 3.06
C ALA A 271 -14.71 -11.83 4.35
N ALA A 272 -13.72 -11.60 5.21
CA ALA A 272 -13.88 -10.82 6.45
C ALA A 272 -14.23 -9.34 6.15
N ARG A 273 -13.56 -8.73 5.16
CA ARG A 273 -13.89 -7.37 4.68
C ARG A 273 -15.29 -7.30 4.11
N ASP A 274 -15.66 -8.25 3.24
CA ASP A 274 -16.95 -8.26 2.56
C ASP A 274 -18.10 -8.49 3.57
N TRP A 275 -17.87 -9.35 4.55
CA TRP A 275 -18.81 -9.54 5.68
C TRP A 275 -18.98 -8.24 6.47
N LEU A 276 -17.87 -7.55 6.77
CA LEU A 276 -17.90 -6.28 7.49
C LEU A 276 -18.72 -5.24 6.73
N GLU A 277 -18.45 -5.03 5.45
CA GLU A 277 -19.18 -4.07 4.60
C GLU A 277 -20.69 -4.37 4.56
N ALA A 278 -21.05 -5.63 4.41
CA ALA A 278 -22.44 -6.06 4.45
C ALA A 278 -23.11 -5.74 5.80
N ARG A 279 -22.42 -6.01 6.93
CA ARG A 279 -22.92 -5.70 8.27
C ARG A 279 -23.11 -4.20 8.48
N LEU A 280 -22.16 -3.38 8.05
CA LEU A 280 -22.28 -1.91 8.16
C LEU A 280 -23.47 -1.38 7.38
N GLY A 281 -23.74 -1.92 6.20
CA GLY A 281 -24.92 -1.59 5.39
C GLY A 281 -26.26 -1.89 6.08
N THR A 282 -26.31 -2.83 7.03
CA THR A 282 -27.52 -3.11 7.82
C THR A 282 -27.73 -2.17 9.01
N ILE A 283 -26.69 -1.47 9.43
CA ILE A 283 -26.76 -0.57 10.61
C ILE A 283 -27.29 0.80 10.22
N CYS A 284 -26.95 1.27 9.04
CA CYS A 284 -27.24 2.64 8.64
C CYS A 284 -27.51 2.71 7.13
N ASP A 285 -28.71 3.11 6.77
CA ASP A 285 -29.06 3.38 5.37
C ASP A 285 -28.22 4.56 4.86
N GLY A 286 -27.71 4.47 3.63
CA GLY A 286 -26.90 5.53 3.03
C GLY A 286 -25.40 5.43 3.26
N ILE A 287 -24.91 4.38 3.92
CA ILE A 287 -23.48 4.05 3.89
C ILE A 287 -23.05 3.80 2.45
N VAL A 288 -21.93 4.40 2.06
CA VAL A 288 -21.34 4.25 0.73
C VAL A 288 -19.95 3.61 0.87
N VAL A 289 -19.74 2.46 0.22
CA VAL A 289 -18.41 1.85 0.07
C VAL A 289 -17.76 2.46 -1.18
N LEU A 290 -16.77 3.31 -0.97
CA LEU A 290 -16.09 4.03 -2.05
C LEU A 290 -15.08 3.10 -2.75
N GLY A 291 -15.19 2.98 -4.08
CA GLY A 291 -14.43 2.03 -4.88
C GLY A 291 -14.95 0.58 -4.78
N GLY A 292 -16.16 0.37 -4.22
CA GLY A 292 -16.77 -0.95 -4.05
C GLY A 292 -17.00 -1.71 -5.36
N ASP A 293 -17.23 -0.98 -6.46
CA ASP A 293 -17.49 -1.54 -7.79
C ASP A 293 -16.21 -1.97 -8.54
N ALA A 294 -15.02 -1.61 -8.02
CA ALA A 294 -13.75 -1.99 -8.61
C ALA A 294 -13.12 -3.21 -7.92
N PRO A 295 -12.19 -3.93 -8.58
CA PRO A 295 -11.33 -4.88 -7.92
C PRO A 295 -10.51 -4.19 -6.81
N ARG A 296 -10.47 -4.79 -5.61
CA ARG A 296 -9.80 -4.22 -4.43
C ARG A 296 -8.89 -5.24 -3.75
N ILE A 297 -7.83 -4.76 -3.10
CA ILE A 297 -7.05 -5.61 -2.19
C ILE A 297 -7.93 -6.09 -1.03
N ALA A 298 -7.60 -7.26 -0.52
CA ALA A 298 -8.45 -8.02 0.38
C ALA A 298 -8.80 -7.33 1.70
N ASN A 299 -7.94 -6.45 2.20
CA ASN A 299 -7.99 -5.98 3.58
C ASN A 299 -8.52 -4.54 3.76
N THR A 300 -8.93 -3.87 2.68
CA THR A 300 -9.20 -2.42 2.74
C THR A 300 -10.64 -2.12 2.37
N SER A 301 -11.29 -1.32 3.21
CA SER A 301 -12.59 -0.72 2.96
C SER A 301 -12.55 0.77 3.23
N MET A 302 -13.03 1.60 2.27
CA MET A 302 -13.28 3.01 2.45
C MET A 302 -14.79 3.21 2.55
N VAL A 303 -15.26 3.57 3.73
CA VAL A 303 -16.69 3.72 4.03
C VAL A 303 -17.00 5.18 4.30
N ALA A 304 -17.99 5.74 3.63
CA ALA A 304 -18.49 7.08 3.94
C ALA A 304 -19.85 6.97 4.65
N LEU A 305 -19.96 7.70 5.75
CA LEU A 305 -21.22 7.89 6.49
C LEU A 305 -21.69 9.32 6.25
N PRO A 306 -22.65 9.55 5.33
CA PRO A 306 -23.08 10.88 4.95
C PRO A 306 -23.52 11.74 6.15
N GLY A 307 -23.06 13.00 6.18
CA GLY A 307 -23.34 13.94 7.26
C GLY A 307 -22.48 13.77 8.51
N VAL A 308 -21.54 12.81 8.54
CA VAL A 308 -20.59 12.64 9.64
C VAL A 308 -19.18 12.96 9.15
N ALA A 309 -18.57 14.00 9.71
CA ALA A 309 -17.18 14.32 9.37
C ALA A 309 -16.24 13.18 9.81
N ALA A 310 -15.34 12.78 8.91
CA ALA A 310 -14.39 11.69 9.15
C ALA A 310 -13.53 11.92 10.40
N GLU A 311 -13.10 13.17 10.65
CA GLU A 311 -12.34 13.55 11.84
C GLU A 311 -13.11 13.25 13.12
N THR A 312 -14.38 13.66 13.16
CA THR A 312 -15.27 13.42 14.31
C THR A 312 -15.49 11.93 14.52
N ALA A 313 -15.68 11.19 13.41
CA ALA A 313 -15.82 9.73 13.47
C ALA A 313 -14.56 9.07 14.03
N VAL A 314 -13.37 9.39 13.51
CA VAL A 314 -12.09 8.82 13.97
C VAL A 314 -11.87 9.08 15.47
N ILE A 315 -12.12 10.31 15.96
CA ILE A 315 -12.04 10.62 17.37
C ILE A 315 -13.04 9.78 18.19
N ALA A 316 -14.27 9.64 17.70
CA ALA A 316 -15.29 8.86 18.38
C ALA A 316 -14.90 7.37 18.46
N PHE A 317 -14.35 6.78 17.39
CA PHE A 317 -13.83 5.41 17.40
C PHE A 317 -12.63 5.26 18.34
N ASP A 318 -11.70 6.23 18.36
CA ASP A 318 -10.53 6.20 19.23
C ASP A 318 -10.92 6.19 20.72
N LEU A 319 -11.92 7.00 21.11
CA LEU A 319 -12.49 7.01 22.47
C LEU A 319 -13.15 5.67 22.85
N GLU A 320 -13.67 4.92 21.89
CA GLU A 320 -14.20 3.55 22.08
C GLU A 320 -13.10 2.46 22.01
N GLY A 321 -11.84 2.87 21.89
CA GLY A 321 -10.70 1.96 21.83
C GLY A 321 -10.49 1.28 20.47
N VAL A 322 -10.94 1.90 19.38
CA VAL A 322 -10.78 1.41 18.00
C VAL A 322 -9.95 2.40 17.19
N ALA A 323 -8.86 1.93 16.59
CA ALA A 323 -8.01 2.72 15.70
C ALA A 323 -8.39 2.47 14.22
N ILE A 324 -8.85 3.51 13.56
CA ILE A 324 -9.13 3.59 12.12
C ILE A 324 -8.55 4.90 11.57
N SER A 325 -8.67 5.17 10.27
CA SER A 325 -8.11 6.36 9.63
C SER A 325 -9.18 7.15 8.86
N ALA A 326 -8.99 8.46 8.74
CA ALA A 326 -9.78 9.33 7.86
C ALA A 326 -9.28 9.33 6.39
N GLY A 327 -8.43 8.39 6.00
CA GLY A 327 -7.85 8.32 4.65
C GLY A 327 -6.69 9.30 4.45
N SER A 328 -6.89 10.57 4.62
CA SER A 328 -5.87 11.63 4.42
C SER A 328 -4.84 11.77 5.56
N ALA A 329 -4.67 10.76 6.41
CA ALA A 329 -3.78 10.78 7.59
C ALA A 329 -2.30 11.05 7.30
N CYS A 330 -1.87 11.03 6.02
CA CYS A 330 -0.47 11.31 5.64
C CYS A 330 -0.13 12.81 5.57
N SER A 331 -1.06 13.72 5.78
CA SER A 331 -0.81 15.17 5.77
C SER A 331 -0.66 15.71 7.19
N SER A 332 0.48 15.42 7.84
CA SER A 332 1.02 16.11 9.04
C SER A 332 -0.02 16.54 10.10
N GLY A 333 -1.01 15.70 10.43
CA GLY A 333 -1.96 15.94 11.52
C GLY A 333 -3.09 16.94 11.22
N LYS A 334 -3.17 17.52 10.01
CA LYS A 334 -4.33 18.32 9.58
C LYS A 334 -5.19 17.47 8.68
N VAL A 335 -6.39 17.14 9.14
CA VAL A 335 -7.39 16.44 8.31
C VAL A 335 -8.04 17.49 7.41
N GLY A 336 -7.82 17.35 6.10
CA GLY A 336 -8.47 18.14 5.06
C GLY A 336 -9.46 17.28 4.26
N PRO A 337 -10.08 17.82 3.21
CA PRO A 337 -10.88 17.04 2.27
C PRO A 337 -10.09 15.84 1.74
N ASN A 338 -10.75 14.70 1.62
CA ASN A 338 -10.10 13.49 1.13
C ASN A 338 -9.86 13.59 -0.38
N ARG A 339 -8.61 13.80 -0.76
CA ARG A 339 -8.20 14.02 -2.15
C ARG A 339 -8.46 12.83 -3.06
N VAL A 340 -8.38 11.60 -2.56
CA VAL A 340 -8.67 10.40 -3.36
C VAL A 340 -10.15 10.36 -3.72
N ILE A 341 -11.02 10.60 -2.74
CA ILE A 341 -12.48 10.61 -2.94
C ILE A 341 -12.88 11.79 -3.85
N GLU A 342 -12.23 12.95 -3.69
CA GLU A 342 -12.42 14.12 -4.55
C GLU A 342 -12.00 13.83 -6.00
N ALA A 343 -10.84 13.22 -6.22
CA ALA A 343 -10.35 12.82 -7.54
C ALA A 343 -11.26 11.80 -8.22
N MET A 344 -11.98 10.97 -7.46
CA MET A 344 -13.00 10.04 -7.94
C MET A 344 -14.32 10.74 -8.32
N GLY A 345 -14.42 12.06 -8.20
CA GLY A 345 -15.60 12.85 -8.60
C GLY A 345 -16.79 12.73 -7.64
N PHE A 346 -16.57 12.41 -6.37
CA PHE A 346 -17.62 12.42 -5.37
C PHE A 346 -17.89 13.83 -4.82
N GLY A 347 -19.12 14.09 -4.39
CA GLY A 347 -19.53 15.36 -3.81
C GLY A 347 -18.90 15.63 -2.45
N ALA A 348 -18.90 16.91 -2.03
CA ALA A 348 -18.25 17.40 -0.82
C ALA A 348 -18.65 16.65 0.46
N ASP A 349 -19.88 16.17 0.57
CA ASP A 349 -20.37 15.43 1.74
C ASP A 349 -19.63 14.08 1.89
N LEU A 350 -19.44 13.34 0.79
CA LEU A 350 -18.71 12.07 0.81
C LEU A 350 -17.21 12.29 0.96
N VAL A 351 -16.66 13.34 0.34
CA VAL A 351 -15.25 13.73 0.47
C VAL A 351 -14.86 13.98 1.94
N ARG A 352 -15.79 14.49 2.76
CA ARG A 352 -15.56 14.80 4.17
C ARG A 352 -15.88 13.66 5.12
N SER A 353 -16.60 12.63 4.66
CA SER A 353 -17.13 11.57 5.52
C SER A 353 -16.43 10.20 5.36
N GLY A 354 -15.43 10.10 4.50
CA GLY A 354 -14.73 8.85 4.24
C GLY A 354 -13.80 8.41 5.38
N ILE A 355 -14.08 7.25 5.97
CA ILE A 355 -13.22 6.58 6.93
C ILE A 355 -12.66 5.30 6.31
N ARG A 356 -11.37 5.05 6.53
CA ARG A 356 -10.71 3.83 6.07
C ARG A 356 -10.62 2.83 7.21
N ILE A 357 -11.07 1.61 6.92
CA ILE A 357 -10.93 0.43 7.76
C ILE A 357 -9.97 -0.51 7.04
N SER A 358 -8.86 -0.85 7.67
CA SER A 358 -7.90 -1.77 7.05
C SER A 358 -7.53 -2.90 8.01
N LEU A 359 -7.94 -4.11 7.61
CA LEU A 359 -7.80 -5.31 8.40
C LEU A 359 -6.36 -5.81 8.45
N GLY A 360 -5.97 -6.41 9.55
CA GLY A 360 -4.77 -7.22 9.67
C GLY A 360 -5.05 -8.68 9.29
N ARG A 361 -4.01 -9.44 9.02
CA ARG A 361 -4.14 -10.89 8.76
C ARG A 361 -4.53 -11.68 9.99
N ALA A 362 -4.26 -11.14 11.18
CA ALA A 362 -4.64 -11.72 12.46
C ALA A 362 -5.94 -11.14 13.01
N THR A 363 -6.63 -10.27 12.28
CA THR A 363 -7.94 -9.74 12.68
C THR A 363 -8.93 -10.89 12.81
N THR A 364 -9.54 -11.03 14.00
CA THR A 364 -10.45 -12.14 14.31
C THR A 364 -11.91 -11.77 14.07
N PRO A 365 -12.80 -12.75 13.92
CA PRO A 365 -14.25 -12.51 13.84
C PRO A 365 -14.79 -11.74 15.05
N GLU A 366 -14.31 -12.03 16.26
CA GLU A 366 -14.72 -11.35 17.51
C GLU A 366 -14.29 -9.88 17.52
N GLU A 367 -13.14 -9.56 16.93
CA GLU A 367 -12.68 -8.19 16.74
C GLU A 367 -13.57 -7.43 15.75
N LEU A 368 -14.02 -8.08 14.69
CA LEU A 368 -14.93 -7.48 13.71
C LEU A 368 -16.33 -7.27 14.28
N GLU A 369 -16.89 -8.23 15.05
CA GLU A 369 -18.15 -8.06 15.75
C GLU A 369 -18.08 -6.88 16.73
N ARG A 370 -16.99 -6.79 17.50
CA ARG A 370 -16.75 -5.65 18.38
C ARG A 370 -16.69 -4.33 17.62
N PHE A 371 -16.06 -4.31 16.45
CA PHE A 371 -16.03 -3.13 15.60
C PHE A 371 -17.45 -2.72 15.18
N VAL A 372 -18.26 -3.67 14.76
CA VAL A 372 -19.66 -3.47 14.36
C VAL A 372 -20.47 -2.86 15.51
N GLU A 373 -20.35 -3.38 16.75
CA GLU A 373 -20.99 -2.82 17.94
C GLU A 373 -20.59 -1.35 18.17
N VAL A 374 -19.28 -1.05 18.07
CA VAL A 374 -18.76 0.31 18.23
C VAL A 374 -19.25 1.20 17.09
N PHE A 375 -19.25 0.71 15.86
CA PHE A 375 -19.75 1.45 14.71
C PHE A 375 -21.22 1.84 14.89
N GLU A 376 -22.06 0.91 15.32
CA GLU A 376 -23.48 1.19 15.61
C GLU A 376 -23.64 2.28 16.67
N LYS A 377 -22.87 2.21 17.76
CA LYS A 377 -22.87 3.23 18.83
C LYS A 377 -22.47 4.60 18.30
N VAL A 378 -21.40 4.66 17.49
CA VAL A 378 -20.89 5.91 16.91
C VAL A 378 -21.88 6.47 15.89
N ALA A 379 -22.43 5.64 15.01
CA ALA A 379 -23.44 6.03 14.02
C ALA A 379 -24.70 6.60 14.69
N ARG A 380 -25.24 5.94 15.71
CA ARG A 380 -26.40 6.44 16.49
C ARG A 380 -26.14 7.81 17.11
N ARG A 381 -24.91 8.08 17.56
CA ARG A 381 -24.54 9.35 18.20
C ARG A 381 -24.33 10.49 17.20
N LEU A 382 -23.72 10.21 16.04
CA LEU A 382 -23.22 11.22 15.12
C LEU A 382 -24.05 11.38 13.86
N ALA A 383 -24.72 10.29 13.39
CA ALA A 383 -25.47 10.35 12.13
C ALA A 383 -26.69 11.29 12.25
N PRO A 384 -26.98 12.08 11.19
CA PRO A 384 -28.17 12.90 11.15
C PRO A 384 -29.45 12.06 11.23
N ALA A 385 -30.55 12.65 11.68
CA ALA A 385 -31.84 11.94 11.80
C ALA A 385 -32.39 11.47 10.44
N SER A 386 -31.95 12.04 9.33
CA SER A 386 -32.28 11.63 7.97
C SER A 386 -31.66 10.32 7.53
N VAL A 387 -30.61 9.86 8.22
CA VAL A 387 -30.00 8.54 8.00
C VAL A 387 -30.82 7.56 8.83
N LYS A 388 -31.58 6.69 8.17
CA LYS A 388 -32.45 5.70 8.85
C LYS A 388 -31.62 4.89 9.84
N ARG A 389 -32.00 4.94 11.12
CA ARG A 389 -31.46 4.07 12.16
C ARG A 389 -32.30 2.81 12.19
N PRO A 390 -31.73 1.63 12.37
CA PRO A 390 -32.52 0.43 12.55
C PRO A 390 -33.47 0.66 13.72
N SER A 391 -34.75 0.30 13.52
CA SER A 391 -35.73 0.35 14.61
C SER A 391 -35.23 -0.54 15.75
N THR A 392 -35.35 -0.09 16.99
CA THR A 392 -34.95 -0.80 18.21
C THR A 392 -35.82 -2.03 18.53
N THR A 393 -36.58 -2.55 17.57
CA THR A 393 -37.26 -3.84 17.72
C THR A 393 -36.24 -4.93 17.44
N ALA A 394 -35.78 -5.54 18.52
CA ALA A 394 -34.99 -6.76 18.45
C ALA A 394 -35.66 -7.79 17.51
N PRO A 395 -34.97 -8.38 16.55
CA PRO A 395 -35.49 -9.52 15.85
C PRO A 395 -35.66 -10.64 16.86
N SER A 396 -36.86 -11.20 16.93
CA SER A 396 -37.13 -12.43 17.65
C SER A 396 -36.10 -13.49 17.32
N SER A 397 -35.64 -14.19 18.33
CA SER A 397 -34.70 -15.30 18.30
C SER A 397 -35.04 -16.37 17.24
N ASP A 398 -34.66 -16.17 15.99
CA ASP A 398 -34.44 -17.24 15.04
C ASP A 398 -32.93 -17.44 14.83
N LYS A 399 -32.37 -18.18 15.80
CA LYS A 399 -31.09 -18.85 15.67
C LYS A 399 -31.21 -19.97 14.66
N LYS A 400 -31.14 -19.68 13.37
CA LYS A 400 -30.79 -20.67 12.34
C LYS A 400 -30.21 -19.96 11.11
N ASN A 401 -29.00 -20.41 10.78
CA ASN A 401 -28.24 -20.19 9.55
C ASN A 401 -27.44 -18.87 9.42
N SER A 402 -26.30 -18.81 10.09
CA SER A 402 -25.07 -18.27 9.50
C SER A 402 -23.88 -19.09 10.01
N GLU A 403 -23.78 -20.32 9.57
CA GLU A 403 -22.53 -21.09 9.65
C GLU A 403 -21.56 -20.49 8.62
N TYR A 404 -20.83 -19.46 8.99
CA TYR A 404 -19.52 -19.23 8.42
C TYR A 404 -18.59 -20.30 8.99
N ALA A 405 -18.42 -21.38 8.26
CA ALA A 405 -17.47 -22.43 8.57
C ALA A 405 -16.03 -21.85 8.43
N TYR A 406 -15.55 -21.18 9.46
CA TYR A 406 -14.13 -21.09 9.72
C TYR A 406 -13.68 -22.48 10.18
N SER A 407 -13.15 -23.27 9.25
CA SER A 407 -12.45 -24.50 9.59
C SER A 407 -11.28 -24.14 10.52
N THR A 408 -11.49 -24.34 11.81
CA THR A 408 -10.44 -24.39 12.82
C THR A 408 -9.62 -25.63 12.57
N ALA A 409 -8.69 -25.59 11.62
CA ALA A 409 -7.60 -26.54 11.58
C ALA A 409 -6.79 -26.35 12.86
N SER A 410 -7.05 -27.20 13.85
CA SER A 410 -6.36 -27.27 15.12
C SER A 410 -4.85 -27.27 14.90
N ARG A 411 -4.18 -26.21 15.35
CA ARG A 411 -2.73 -26.24 15.54
C ARG A 411 -2.44 -27.08 16.79
N THR A 412 -2.32 -28.41 16.60
CA THR A 412 -1.65 -29.25 17.58
C THR A 412 -0.18 -28.85 17.60
N ARG A 413 0.24 -28.26 18.71
CA ARG A 413 1.65 -28.12 19.08
C ARG A 413 2.17 -29.53 19.37
N GLY A 414 3.09 -30.04 18.57
CA GLY A 414 3.96 -31.15 18.92
C GLY A 414 5.33 -30.61 19.34
N PRO A 415 6.08 -31.39 20.15
CA PRO A 415 7.16 -30.94 21.04
C PRO A 415 8.36 -30.33 20.35
#